data_e047441211203ded421622d0464cd60a
#
_entry.id   e047441211203ded421622d0464cd60a
#
_cell.length_a   1.000
_cell.length_b   1.000
_cell.length_c   1.000
_cell.angle_alpha   90.00
_cell.angle_beta   90.00
_cell.angle_gamma   90.00
#
_symmetry.space_group_name_H-M   'P 1'
#
loop_
_entity.id
_entity.type
_entity.pdbx_description
1 polymer ?
#
loop_
_entity_poly.entity_id
_entity_poly.type
_entity_poly.pdbx_seq_one_letter_code
_entity_poly.pdbx_strand_id
1 'polypeptide(L)'
;MNLARALAALVLLVAPAQGSDQGVLESKPFDLQGHRGARGLAPENTLAAFAKALAIGVSTLELDLGMTRDGVLVVHHDARLNPDTTRGPDGQFLSEVGPAIRSLTFAELSGYDVGRLKPRTPYGRRLAAQEPADGARIPRLAEVFDLVRSAGADHIRFNIETKLAPGSHDSPDPEPFAQAVAEAVRAAGMERRVIVQSFDWRTLKAFEAIAPELTRSCLTSEGHFDTMQKGVDGPSPWTAGLDIDRFGGSVTALVKGAGCQVWSPSFRDLTEERLSGAKELGLAVIPWTVNAPENIARLIDWGVDGLITDYPDRARAVMAAKGLPLPPPVDAR
;
A
#
# COMPACT_ATOMS: atom_id res chain seq x y z
N MET A 1 -82.90 19.38 -25.00
CA MET A 1 -81.91 19.01 -23.93
C MET A 1 -80.87 18.06 -24.54
N ASN A 2 -79.79 18.66 -25.06
CA ASN A 2 -78.70 17.88 -25.72
C ASN A 2 -77.46 18.00 -24.85
N LEU A 3 -77.03 16.88 -24.28
CA LEU A 3 -75.70 16.75 -23.61
C LEU A 3 -74.66 16.45 -24.69
N ALA A 4 -73.76 17.39 -24.89
CA ALA A 4 -72.54 17.15 -25.65
C ALA A 4 -71.46 16.54 -24.74
N ARG A 5 -71.00 15.32 -25.10
CA ARG A 5 -69.85 14.65 -24.48
C ARG A 5 -68.60 15.15 -25.18
N ALA A 6 -67.69 15.81 -24.37
CA ALA A 6 -66.34 16.14 -24.80
C ALA A 6 -65.45 14.93 -24.64
N LEU A 7 -64.83 14.42 -25.73
CA LEU A 7 -63.71 13.48 -25.69
C LEU A 7 -62.41 14.26 -25.47
N ALA A 8 -61.74 14.00 -24.35
CA ALA A 8 -60.37 14.48 -24.15
C ALA A 8 -59.39 13.45 -24.75
N ALA A 9 -58.67 13.86 -25.77
CA ALA A 9 -57.59 13.06 -26.35
C ALA A 9 -56.33 13.24 -25.49
N LEU A 10 -55.87 12.10 -24.90
CA LEU A 10 -54.60 12.04 -24.14
C LEU A 10 -53.46 11.87 -25.16
N VAL A 11 -52.67 12.90 -25.38
CA VAL A 11 -51.43 12.84 -26.18
C VAL A 11 -50.31 12.35 -25.27
N LEU A 12 -49.91 11.11 -25.45
CA LEU A 12 -48.71 10.56 -24.86
C LEU A 12 -47.47 11.15 -25.56
N LEU A 13 -46.80 12.09 -24.90
CA LEU A 13 -45.48 12.52 -25.29
C LEU A 13 -44.45 11.40 -24.94
N VAL A 14 -44.01 10.68 -25.97
CA VAL A 14 -42.85 9.79 -25.85
C VAL A 14 -41.58 10.65 -25.81
N ALA A 15 -40.97 10.74 -24.64
CA ALA A 15 -39.65 11.34 -24.49
C ALA A 15 -38.61 10.49 -25.26
N PRO A 16 -37.65 11.14 -25.97
CA PRO A 16 -36.58 10.39 -26.61
C PRO A 16 -35.71 9.74 -25.53
N ALA A 17 -35.43 8.45 -25.71
CA ALA A 17 -34.47 7.73 -24.90
C ALA A 17 -33.11 8.47 -24.95
N GLN A 18 -32.65 8.95 -23.80
CA GLN A 18 -31.29 9.46 -23.66
C GLN A 18 -30.34 8.28 -23.98
N GLY A 19 -29.59 8.44 -25.07
CA GLY A 19 -28.51 7.54 -25.41
C GLY A 19 -27.58 7.44 -24.23
N SER A 20 -27.32 6.21 -23.79
CA SER A 20 -26.25 5.92 -22.86
C SER A 20 -24.96 6.44 -23.48
N ASP A 21 -24.47 7.55 -22.96
CA ASP A 21 -23.10 8.01 -23.18
C ASP A 21 -22.19 6.89 -22.64
N GLN A 22 -21.78 6.00 -23.52
CA GLN A 22 -20.67 5.07 -23.24
C GLN A 22 -19.42 5.92 -23.26
N GLY A 23 -19.21 6.67 -22.15
CA GLY A 23 -17.95 7.32 -21.89
C GLY A 23 -16.87 6.27 -22.06
N VAL A 24 -15.95 6.55 -23.00
CA VAL A 24 -14.69 5.85 -23.15
C VAL A 24 -14.17 5.66 -21.73
N LEU A 25 -14.09 4.41 -21.26
CA LEU A 25 -13.47 4.05 -20.00
C LEU A 25 -12.02 4.50 -20.11
N GLU A 26 -11.73 5.71 -19.66
CA GLU A 26 -10.35 6.15 -19.48
C GLU A 26 -9.68 5.10 -18.59
N SER A 27 -8.79 4.32 -19.17
CA SER A 27 -8.00 3.33 -18.44
C SER A 27 -7.28 4.09 -17.33
N LYS A 28 -7.56 3.70 -16.08
CA LYS A 28 -6.86 4.32 -14.94
C LYS A 28 -5.35 4.26 -15.19
N PRO A 29 -4.62 5.35 -14.97
CA PRO A 29 -3.16 5.34 -15.14
C PRO A 29 -2.54 4.23 -14.30
N PHE A 30 -1.49 3.59 -14.85
CA PHE A 30 -0.72 2.56 -14.15
C PHE A 30 -0.18 3.11 -12.83
N ASP A 31 -0.43 2.41 -11.72
CA ASP A 31 -0.03 2.83 -10.38
C ASP A 31 1.40 2.38 -10.06
N LEU A 32 2.38 3.24 -10.33
CA LEU A 32 3.76 3.02 -9.93
C LEU A 32 3.94 3.38 -8.45
N GLN A 33 4.17 2.38 -7.60
CA GLN A 33 4.36 2.58 -6.17
C GLN A 33 5.83 2.42 -5.76
N GLY A 34 6.38 3.44 -5.11
CA GLY A 34 7.72 3.41 -4.54
C GLY A 34 7.71 2.72 -3.17
N HIS A 35 8.24 1.48 -3.10
CA HIS A 35 8.29 0.63 -1.91
C HIS A 35 9.15 1.26 -0.81
N ARG A 36 8.54 1.59 0.33
CA ARG A 36 9.16 2.34 1.43
C ARG A 36 9.86 3.61 0.94
N GLY A 37 9.22 4.29 -0.01
CA GLY A 37 9.78 5.35 -0.80
C GLY A 37 10.53 4.83 -2.04
N ALA A 38 11.84 4.79 -2.01
CA ALA A 38 12.69 4.20 -3.05
C ALA A 38 13.80 3.39 -2.39
N ARG A 39 13.44 2.33 -1.67
CA ARG A 39 14.32 1.54 -0.78
C ARG A 39 15.59 1.04 -1.47
N GLY A 40 15.54 0.78 -2.74
CA GLY A 40 16.72 0.35 -3.51
C GLY A 40 17.76 1.45 -3.71
N LEU A 41 17.39 2.73 -3.51
CA LEU A 41 18.19 3.91 -3.84
C LEU A 41 18.44 4.84 -2.65
N ALA A 42 17.61 4.81 -1.62
CA ALA A 42 17.72 5.62 -0.41
C ALA A 42 17.22 4.82 0.84
N PRO A 43 17.62 5.18 2.06
CA PRO A 43 17.24 4.44 3.26
C PRO A 43 15.74 4.34 3.43
N GLU A 44 15.23 3.11 3.53
CA GLU A 44 13.81 2.79 3.56
C GLU A 44 13.03 3.54 4.62
N ASN A 45 11.77 3.90 4.31
CA ASN A 45 10.86 4.53 5.26
C ASN A 45 11.40 5.83 5.89
N THR A 46 12.28 6.54 5.19
CA THR A 46 12.80 7.86 5.59
C THR A 46 12.27 8.96 4.68
N LEU A 47 12.27 10.20 5.18
CA LEU A 47 11.92 11.35 4.33
C LEU A 47 12.83 11.45 3.10
N ALA A 48 14.10 11.04 3.22
CA ALA A 48 15.04 10.98 2.09
C ALA A 48 14.60 9.98 1.01
N ALA A 49 14.08 8.79 1.41
CA ALA A 49 13.57 7.81 0.46
C ALA A 49 12.29 8.29 -0.23
N PHE A 50 11.41 8.95 0.49
CA PHE A 50 10.19 9.53 -0.08
C PHE A 50 10.51 10.69 -1.02
N ALA A 51 11.41 11.59 -0.65
CA ALA A 51 11.88 12.66 -1.54
C ALA A 51 12.54 12.09 -2.81
N LYS A 52 13.34 11.02 -2.69
CA LYS A 52 13.93 10.31 -3.85
C LYS A 52 12.87 9.73 -4.77
N ALA A 53 11.83 9.09 -4.22
CA ALA A 53 10.72 8.55 -4.99
C ALA A 53 9.93 9.65 -5.72
N LEU A 54 9.65 10.77 -5.04
CA LEU A 54 9.01 11.95 -5.65
C LEU A 54 9.85 12.51 -6.79
N ALA A 55 11.17 12.67 -6.59
CA ALA A 55 12.09 13.19 -7.60
C ALA A 55 12.21 12.27 -8.84
N ILE A 56 12.08 10.95 -8.65
CA ILE A 56 12.00 9.99 -9.76
C ILE A 56 10.65 10.13 -10.47
N GLY A 57 9.57 10.38 -9.77
CA GLY A 57 8.20 10.44 -10.27
C GLY A 57 7.48 9.11 -10.12
N VAL A 58 6.79 8.94 -9.00
CA VAL A 58 5.89 7.81 -8.71
C VAL A 58 4.44 8.30 -8.65
N SER A 59 3.48 7.39 -8.73
CA SER A 59 2.05 7.69 -8.51
C SER A 59 1.71 7.64 -7.03
N THR A 60 2.38 6.73 -6.31
CA THR A 60 2.05 6.40 -4.92
C THR A 60 3.33 6.17 -4.13
N LEU A 61 3.38 6.74 -2.94
CA LEU A 61 4.38 6.39 -1.92
C LEU A 61 3.82 5.21 -1.11
N GLU A 62 4.52 4.12 -1.13
CA GLU A 62 4.22 3.00 -0.25
C GLU A 62 5.08 3.11 1.00
N LEU A 63 4.50 2.83 2.18
CA LEU A 63 5.13 2.98 3.47
C LEU A 63 4.53 2.04 4.52
N ASP A 64 5.34 1.72 5.55
CA ASP A 64 4.97 0.84 6.65
C ASP A 64 4.77 1.63 7.94
N LEU A 65 3.73 1.33 8.71
CA LEU A 65 3.49 1.96 10.00
C LEU A 65 3.70 1.02 11.18
N GLY A 66 4.35 1.57 12.20
CA GLY A 66 4.30 1.11 13.59
C GLY A 66 3.65 2.16 14.47
N MET A 67 3.40 1.81 15.73
CA MET A 67 2.89 2.72 16.76
C MET A 67 3.75 2.63 18.03
N THR A 68 4.21 3.78 18.51
CA THR A 68 5.01 3.88 19.74
C THR A 68 4.17 3.66 20.99
N ARG A 69 4.85 3.52 22.16
CA ARG A 69 4.19 3.37 23.46
C ARG A 69 3.28 4.55 23.82
N ASP A 70 3.61 5.75 23.38
CA ASP A 70 2.84 6.97 23.58
C ASP A 70 1.86 7.27 22.42
N GLY A 71 1.58 6.26 21.56
CA GLY A 71 0.54 6.32 20.54
C GLY A 71 0.91 7.09 19.26
N VAL A 72 2.17 7.45 19.06
CA VAL A 72 2.61 8.14 17.85
C VAL A 72 2.76 7.15 16.71
N LEU A 73 2.14 7.46 15.54
CA LEU A 73 2.31 6.70 14.32
C LEU A 73 3.65 7.03 13.68
N VAL A 74 4.50 6.02 13.54
CA VAL A 74 5.86 6.14 12.98
C VAL A 74 6.03 5.25 11.77
N VAL A 75 6.85 5.70 10.82
CA VAL A 75 7.06 5.01 9.56
C VAL A 75 8.26 4.08 9.67
N HIS A 76 8.00 2.80 9.89
CA HIS A 76 9.02 1.77 10.08
C HIS A 76 8.46 0.37 9.78
N HIS A 77 9.25 -0.49 9.12
CA HIS A 77 8.79 -1.80 8.69
C HIS A 77 8.77 -2.85 9.80
N ASP A 78 9.88 -2.98 10.51
CA ASP A 78 10.04 -4.07 11.47
C ASP A 78 9.40 -3.71 12.81
N ALA A 79 8.77 -4.65 13.49
CA ALA A 79 8.21 -4.44 14.81
C ALA A 79 9.28 -4.07 15.87
N ARG A 80 10.54 -4.43 15.60
CA ARG A 80 11.73 -4.11 16.40
C ARG A 80 12.78 -3.41 15.56
N LEU A 81 13.62 -2.60 16.21
CA LEU A 81 14.75 -1.95 15.54
C LEU A 81 15.71 -2.99 14.97
N ASN A 82 15.95 -2.90 13.66
CA ASN A 82 16.75 -3.88 12.91
C ASN A 82 18.23 -3.50 12.93
N PRO A 83 19.15 -4.39 13.38
CA PRO A 83 20.57 -4.10 13.44
C PRO A 83 21.24 -3.85 12.09
N ASP A 84 20.62 -4.27 10.98
CA ASP A 84 21.16 -4.03 9.64
C ASP A 84 20.82 -2.63 9.10
N THR A 85 19.86 -1.94 9.71
CA THR A 85 19.37 -0.62 9.25
C THR A 85 19.45 0.46 10.32
N THR A 86 19.80 0.12 11.56
CA THR A 86 19.68 1.06 12.69
C THR A 86 20.99 1.25 13.42
N ARG A 87 21.34 2.52 13.65
CA ARG A 87 22.42 2.95 14.56
C ARG A 87 21.81 3.52 15.85
N GLY A 88 22.44 3.19 16.97
CA GLY A 88 22.07 3.73 18.28
C GLY A 88 22.45 5.20 18.46
N PRO A 89 22.11 5.79 19.63
CA PRO A 89 22.49 7.16 19.97
C PRO A 89 24.02 7.39 20.02
N ASP A 90 24.81 6.33 20.16
CA ASP A 90 26.28 6.33 20.10
C ASP A 90 26.82 6.35 18.66
N GLY A 91 25.95 6.33 17.64
CA GLY A 91 26.30 6.29 16.23
C GLY A 91 26.76 4.93 15.71
N GLN A 92 26.78 3.88 16.57
CA GLN A 92 27.15 2.53 16.17
C GLN A 92 25.92 1.72 15.73
N PHE A 93 26.10 0.82 14.75
CA PHE A 93 25.05 -0.15 14.42
C PHE A 93 24.71 -1.03 15.62
N LEU A 94 23.45 -1.31 15.80
CA LEU A 94 23.00 -2.25 16.82
C LEU A 94 23.72 -3.59 16.63
N SER A 95 24.14 -4.21 17.73
CA SER A 95 24.82 -5.51 17.72
C SER A 95 23.86 -6.67 17.55
N GLU A 96 22.60 -6.48 17.98
CA GLU A 96 21.51 -7.45 17.96
C GLU A 96 20.18 -6.75 17.66
N VAL A 97 19.10 -7.53 17.54
CA VAL A 97 17.76 -6.98 17.38
C VAL A 97 17.41 -6.07 18.54
N GLY A 98 17.06 -4.83 18.23
CA GLY A 98 16.81 -3.78 19.21
C GLY A 98 15.42 -3.88 19.87
N PRO A 99 15.05 -2.86 20.66
CA PRO A 99 13.73 -2.80 21.31
C PRO A 99 12.60 -2.76 20.29
N ALA A 100 11.42 -3.22 20.72
CA ALA A 100 10.20 -3.10 19.93
C ALA A 100 9.76 -1.63 19.83
N ILE A 101 9.29 -1.22 18.65
CA ILE A 101 8.78 0.14 18.40
C ILE A 101 7.73 0.51 19.45
N ARG A 102 6.77 -0.40 19.72
CA ARG A 102 5.71 -0.18 20.71
C ARG A 102 6.18 -0.08 22.17
N SER A 103 7.43 -0.44 22.46
CA SER A 103 8.02 -0.32 23.81
C SER A 103 8.69 1.02 24.06
N LEU A 104 8.90 1.82 23.01
CA LEU A 104 9.55 3.12 23.06
C LEU A 104 8.54 4.26 22.92
N THR A 105 8.77 5.38 23.58
CA THR A 105 8.14 6.66 23.23
C THR A 105 8.75 7.19 21.94
N PHE A 106 8.07 8.13 21.27
CA PHE A 106 8.64 8.79 20.10
C PHE A 106 9.92 9.54 20.42
N ALA A 107 10.01 10.16 21.61
CA ALA A 107 11.22 10.85 22.06
C ALA A 107 12.42 9.90 22.18
N GLU A 108 12.22 8.70 22.76
CA GLU A 108 13.26 7.67 22.84
C GLU A 108 13.63 7.15 21.44
N LEU A 109 12.66 6.94 20.57
CA LEU A 109 12.85 6.46 19.19
C LEU A 109 13.64 7.47 18.35
N SER A 110 13.46 8.76 18.57
CA SER A 110 14.15 9.84 17.85
C SER A 110 15.67 9.87 18.07
N GLY A 111 16.19 9.11 19.04
CA GLY A 111 17.63 8.94 19.25
C GLY A 111 18.31 8.04 18.22
N TYR A 112 17.56 7.20 17.52
CA TYR A 112 18.11 6.22 16.57
C TYR A 112 18.25 6.82 15.17
N ASP A 113 19.29 6.38 14.45
CA ASP A 113 19.59 6.77 13.07
C ASP A 113 19.38 5.58 12.13
N VAL A 114 18.51 5.75 11.14
CA VAL A 114 18.15 4.72 10.14
C VAL A 114 18.62 5.10 8.73
N GLY A 115 19.52 6.07 8.62
CA GLY A 115 19.97 6.66 7.37
C GLY A 115 21.05 5.86 6.63
N ARG A 116 21.39 4.64 7.06
CA ARG A 116 22.44 3.85 6.41
C ARG A 116 22.26 2.36 6.66
N LEU A 117 22.48 1.56 5.61
CA LEU A 117 22.58 0.10 5.74
C LEU A 117 23.93 -0.31 6.35
N LYS A 118 23.90 -1.34 7.20
CA LYS A 118 25.11 -1.98 7.73
C LYS A 118 25.83 -2.68 6.60
N PRO A 119 27.09 -2.32 6.32
CA PRO A 119 27.85 -2.92 5.22
C PRO A 119 28.06 -4.41 5.43
N ARG A 120 28.20 -5.17 4.32
CA ARG A 120 28.54 -6.58 4.28
C ARG A 120 27.52 -7.55 4.89
N THR A 121 26.36 -7.08 5.37
CA THR A 121 25.24 -7.97 5.72
C THR A 121 24.55 -8.48 4.46
N PRO A 122 23.79 -9.58 4.51
CA PRO A 122 22.96 -10.02 3.37
C PRO A 122 21.99 -8.93 2.91
N TYR A 123 21.42 -8.18 3.86
CA TYR A 123 20.49 -7.07 3.57
C TYR A 123 21.20 -5.93 2.85
N GLY A 124 22.32 -5.45 3.39
CA GLY A 124 23.11 -4.38 2.78
C GLY A 124 23.66 -4.73 1.40
N ARG A 125 24.07 -5.99 1.16
CA ARG A 125 24.49 -6.42 -0.18
C ARG A 125 23.36 -6.43 -1.21
N ARG A 126 22.15 -6.79 -0.79
CA ARG A 126 20.97 -6.81 -1.68
C ARG A 126 20.57 -5.42 -2.16
N LEU A 127 20.82 -4.38 -1.35
CA LEU A 127 20.48 -2.99 -1.64
C LEU A 127 21.73 -2.12 -1.79
N ALA A 128 22.79 -2.65 -2.38
CA ALA A 128 24.10 -1.99 -2.48
C ALA A 128 24.09 -0.67 -3.29
N ALA A 129 23.04 -0.40 -4.08
CA ALA A 129 22.87 0.85 -4.81
C ALA A 129 22.26 1.98 -3.95
N GLN A 130 21.92 1.70 -2.70
CA GLN A 130 21.31 2.67 -1.81
C GLN A 130 22.33 3.74 -1.39
N GLU A 131 22.02 5.01 -1.65
CA GLU A 131 22.78 6.16 -1.19
C GLU A 131 22.44 6.45 0.28
N PRO A 132 23.42 6.54 1.18
CA PRO A 132 23.14 6.83 2.59
C PRO A 132 22.66 8.26 2.81
N ALA A 133 21.82 8.42 3.83
CA ALA A 133 21.34 9.72 4.34
C ALA A 133 21.60 9.78 5.85
N ASP A 134 22.87 9.83 6.25
CA ASP A 134 23.29 9.79 7.66
C ASP A 134 22.56 10.83 8.50
N GLY A 135 22.13 10.44 9.69
CA GLY A 135 21.33 11.26 10.57
C GLY A 135 19.81 11.19 10.32
N ALA A 136 19.36 10.45 9.30
CA ALA A 136 17.93 10.26 9.07
C ALA A 136 17.28 9.54 10.25
N ARG A 137 16.14 10.07 10.70
CA ARG A 137 15.36 9.53 11.81
C ARG A 137 14.15 8.78 11.28
N ILE A 138 13.56 7.94 12.12
CA ILE A 138 12.26 7.31 11.84
C ILE A 138 11.21 8.43 11.87
N PRO A 139 10.55 8.75 10.73
CA PRO A 139 9.62 9.86 10.69
C PRO A 139 8.24 9.47 11.25
N ARG A 140 7.48 10.45 11.68
CA ARG A 140 6.04 10.30 11.93
C ARG A 140 5.29 10.29 10.61
N LEU A 141 4.12 9.64 10.57
CA LEU A 141 3.24 9.66 9.40
C LEU A 141 2.93 11.10 8.95
N ALA A 142 2.67 12.00 9.89
CA ALA A 142 2.39 13.40 9.59
C ALA A 142 3.52 14.08 8.81
N GLU A 143 4.79 13.76 9.12
CA GLU A 143 5.95 14.35 8.42
C GLU A 143 6.04 13.89 6.96
N VAL A 144 5.57 12.67 6.65
CA VAL A 144 5.48 12.21 5.26
C VAL A 144 4.37 12.95 4.50
N PHE A 145 3.22 13.18 5.14
CA PHE A 145 2.15 14.00 4.54
C PHE A 145 2.60 15.45 4.33
N ASP A 146 3.33 16.02 5.29
CA ASP A 146 3.86 17.39 5.20
C ASP A 146 4.91 17.53 4.10
N LEU A 147 5.79 16.53 3.91
CA LEU A 147 6.74 16.49 2.81
C LEU A 147 6.03 16.62 1.46
N VAL A 148 5.02 15.79 1.22
CA VAL A 148 4.26 15.78 -0.03
C VAL A 148 3.47 17.07 -0.22
N ARG A 149 2.86 17.60 0.84
CA ARG A 149 2.12 18.86 0.82
C ARG A 149 3.03 20.05 0.52
N SER A 150 4.19 20.12 1.17
CA SER A 150 5.17 21.20 0.99
C SER A 150 5.77 21.20 -0.42
N ALA A 151 5.85 20.04 -1.05
CA ALA A 151 6.28 19.89 -2.44
C ALA A 151 5.17 20.23 -3.46
N GLY A 152 3.95 20.57 -3.05
CA GLY A 152 2.82 20.81 -3.95
C GLY A 152 2.42 19.58 -4.76
N ALA A 153 2.68 18.39 -4.26
CA ALA A 153 2.49 17.12 -4.96
C ALA A 153 1.09 16.53 -4.74
N ASP A 154 0.04 17.27 -5.11
CA ASP A 154 -1.36 16.90 -4.83
C ASP A 154 -1.82 15.62 -5.53
N HIS A 155 -1.16 15.21 -6.61
CA HIS A 155 -1.44 13.98 -7.34
C HIS A 155 -0.89 12.71 -6.69
N ILE A 156 0.02 12.83 -5.72
CA ILE A 156 0.64 11.70 -5.04
C ILE A 156 -0.36 11.05 -4.08
N ARG A 157 -0.45 9.73 -4.16
CA ARG A 157 -1.20 8.87 -3.25
C ARG A 157 -0.27 8.19 -2.26
N PHE A 158 -0.87 7.59 -1.24
CA PHE A 158 -0.16 6.85 -0.21
C PHE A 158 -0.75 5.45 -0.12
N ASN A 159 0.09 4.43 -0.09
CA ASN A 159 -0.28 3.06 0.25
C ASN A 159 0.35 2.73 1.60
N ILE A 160 -0.46 2.66 2.63
CA ILE A 160 -0.04 2.62 4.04
C ILE A 160 -0.25 1.22 4.59
N GLU A 161 0.84 0.50 4.86
CA GLU A 161 0.78 -0.80 5.50
C GLU A 161 0.73 -0.67 7.03
N THR A 162 -0.28 -1.27 7.65
CA THR A 162 -0.29 -1.49 9.10
C THR A 162 0.50 -2.76 9.42
N LYS A 163 1.65 -2.60 10.10
CA LYS A 163 2.56 -3.72 10.43
C LYS A 163 2.11 -4.43 11.69
N LEU A 164 1.42 -5.55 11.48
CA LEU A 164 1.01 -6.46 12.56
C LEU A 164 1.37 -7.90 12.20
N ALA A 165 1.48 -8.72 13.23
CA ALA A 165 1.60 -10.16 13.08
C ALA A 165 0.71 -10.85 14.12
N PRO A 166 -0.16 -11.78 13.71
CA PRO A 166 -0.99 -12.54 14.63
C PRO A 166 -0.16 -13.22 15.72
N GLY A 167 -0.57 -13.07 16.97
CA GLY A 167 0.12 -13.65 18.13
C GLY A 167 1.42 -12.94 18.54
N SER A 168 1.83 -11.88 17.85
CA SER A 168 3.00 -11.11 18.25
C SER A 168 2.67 -10.10 19.36
N HIS A 169 3.47 -10.11 20.42
CA HIS A 169 3.40 -9.09 21.47
C HIS A 169 4.10 -7.78 21.08
N ASP A 170 4.84 -7.76 19.99
CA ASP A 170 5.54 -6.58 19.48
C ASP A 170 4.67 -5.74 18.53
N SER A 171 3.51 -6.26 18.13
CA SER A 171 2.54 -5.56 17.29
C SER A 171 1.51 -4.80 18.14
N PRO A 172 1.02 -3.64 17.66
CA PRO A 172 -0.15 -3.00 18.26
C PRO A 172 -1.40 -3.87 18.14
N ASP A 173 -2.42 -3.59 18.94
CA ASP A 173 -3.73 -4.22 18.76
C ASP A 173 -4.41 -3.68 17.49
N PRO A 174 -5.10 -4.53 16.70
CA PRO A 174 -5.62 -4.14 15.37
C PRO A 174 -6.58 -2.94 15.39
N GLU A 175 -7.56 -2.93 16.30
CA GLU A 175 -8.59 -1.89 16.34
C GLU A 175 -8.05 -0.52 16.78
N PRO A 176 -7.31 -0.38 17.90
CA PRO A 176 -6.68 0.88 18.27
C PRO A 176 -5.72 1.41 17.19
N PHE A 177 -4.99 0.52 16.51
CA PHE A 177 -4.06 0.93 15.46
C PHE A 177 -4.82 1.45 14.24
N ALA A 178 -5.86 0.75 13.78
CA ALA A 178 -6.70 1.21 12.68
C ALA A 178 -7.37 2.55 13.01
N GLN A 179 -7.85 2.73 14.26
CA GLN A 179 -8.43 3.99 14.72
C GLN A 179 -7.43 5.15 14.63
N ALA A 180 -6.22 4.97 15.17
CA ALA A 180 -5.19 5.99 15.14
C ALA A 180 -4.81 6.39 13.70
N VAL A 181 -4.69 5.41 12.79
CA VAL A 181 -4.38 5.67 11.37
C VAL A 181 -5.53 6.42 10.70
N ALA A 182 -6.79 6.00 10.91
CA ALA A 182 -7.96 6.67 10.33
C ALA A 182 -8.07 8.12 10.79
N GLU A 183 -7.85 8.39 12.09
CA GLU A 183 -7.84 9.73 12.64
C GLU A 183 -6.72 10.60 12.04
N ALA A 184 -5.51 10.07 11.90
CA ALA A 184 -4.39 10.79 11.30
C ALA A 184 -4.64 11.12 9.81
N VAL A 185 -5.22 10.19 9.06
CA VAL A 185 -5.58 10.40 7.65
C VAL A 185 -6.64 11.49 7.50
N ARG A 186 -7.70 11.44 8.32
CA ARG A 186 -8.78 12.45 8.33
C ARG A 186 -8.25 13.83 8.77
N ALA A 187 -7.45 13.88 9.83
CA ALA A 187 -6.85 15.13 10.30
C ALA A 187 -5.95 15.78 9.24
N ALA A 188 -5.35 15.00 8.36
CA ALA A 188 -4.55 15.48 7.25
C ALA A 188 -5.38 15.80 5.99
N GLY A 189 -6.66 15.42 5.91
CA GLY A 189 -7.51 15.56 4.71
C GLY A 189 -7.04 14.67 3.56
N MET A 190 -6.52 13.48 3.85
CA MET A 190 -5.89 12.58 2.87
C MET A 190 -6.75 11.38 2.50
N GLU A 191 -8.03 11.30 2.90
CA GLU A 191 -8.90 10.14 2.75
C GLU A 191 -9.00 9.63 1.31
N ARG A 192 -9.05 10.55 0.34
CA ARG A 192 -9.14 10.21 -1.09
C ARG A 192 -7.82 9.81 -1.73
N ARG A 193 -6.71 9.97 -0.99
CA ARG A 193 -5.34 9.73 -1.46
C ARG A 193 -4.69 8.52 -0.78
N VAL A 194 -5.37 7.92 0.21
CA VAL A 194 -4.83 6.83 1.01
C VAL A 194 -5.48 5.50 0.63
N ILE A 195 -4.63 4.50 0.43
CA ILE A 195 -4.95 3.08 0.45
C ILE A 195 -4.38 2.54 1.76
N VAL A 196 -5.15 1.78 2.52
CA VAL A 196 -4.64 1.04 3.68
C VAL A 196 -4.43 -0.42 3.29
N GLN A 197 -3.24 -0.95 3.55
CA GLN A 197 -2.91 -2.34 3.25
C GLN A 197 -2.44 -3.09 4.51
N SER A 198 -2.62 -4.38 4.53
CA SER A 198 -2.08 -5.23 5.60
C SER A 198 -2.04 -6.71 5.19
N PHE A 199 -1.07 -7.45 5.74
CA PHE A 199 -1.11 -8.90 5.79
C PHE A 199 -2.07 -9.42 6.84
N ASP A 200 -2.18 -8.69 7.95
CA ASP A 200 -3.12 -9.01 9.03
C ASP A 200 -4.46 -8.31 8.77
N TRP A 201 -5.39 -9.03 8.16
CA TRP A 201 -6.66 -8.47 7.73
C TRP A 201 -7.58 -8.07 8.89
N ARG A 202 -7.20 -8.33 10.15
CA ARG A 202 -7.96 -7.83 11.31
C ARG A 202 -7.98 -6.30 11.33
N THR A 203 -6.88 -5.60 10.92
CA THR A 203 -6.89 -4.15 10.76
C THR A 203 -7.77 -3.70 9.59
N LEU A 204 -7.77 -4.43 8.46
CA LEU A 204 -8.62 -4.09 7.32
C LEU A 204 -10.10 -4.22 7.66
N LYS A 205 -10.47 -5.25 8.46
CA LYS A 205 -11.81 -5.40 9.01
C LYS A 205 -12.18 -4.25 9.97
N ALA A 206 -11.23 -3.80 10.78
CA ALA A 206 -11.44 -2.63 11.63
C ALA A 206 -11.65 -1.36 10.80
N PHE A 207 -10.83 -1.11 9.74
CA PHE A 207 -11.04 -0.01 8.81
C PHE A 207 -12.40 -0.06 8.12
N GLU A 208 -12.88 -1.24 7.74
CA GLU A 208 -14.23 -1.37 7.16
C GLU A 208 -15.32 -0.80 8.07
N ALA A 209 -15.19 -1.02 9.38
CA ALA A 209 -16.17 -0.55 10.36
C ALA A 209 -16.04 0.94 10.68
N ILE A 210 -14.81 1.48 10.77
CA ILE A 210 -14.56 2.83 11.31
C ILE A 210 -14.23 3.87 10.26
N ALA A 211 -13.73 3.46 9.09
CA ALA A 211 -13.31 4.32 7.99
C ALA A 211 -13.62 3.67 6.63
N PRO A 212 -14.90 3.36 6.32
CA PRO A 212 -15.30 2.67 5.10
C PRO A 212 -14.96 3.45 3.82
N GLU A 213 -14.69 4.75 3.94
CA GLU A 213 -14.24 5.61 2.84
C GLU A 213 -12.80 5.32 2.37
N LEU A 214 -11.96 4.67 3.20
CA LEU A 214 -10.60 4.31 2.81
C LEU A 214 -10.59 3.06 1.95
N THR A 215 -9.83 3.13 0.85
CA THR A 215 -9.58 1.95 0.00
C THR A 215 -8.75 0.93 0.78
N ARG A 216 -9.20 -0.33 0.81
CA ARG A 216 -8.51 -1.43 1.49
C ARG A 216 -7.82 -2.33 0.48
N SER A 217 -6.56 -2.65 0.75
CA SER A 217 -5.73 -3.56 -0.03
C SER A 217 -5.33 -4.77 0.80
N CYS A 218 -5.74 -5.94 0.36
CA CYS A 218 -5.38 -7.20 1.00
C CYS A 218 -4.02 -7.70 0.47
N LEU A 219 -2.99 -7.65 1.32
CA LEU A 219 -1.70 -8.28 1.05
C LEU A 219 -1.81 -9.80 1.21
N THR A 220 -1.21 -10.56 0.27
CA THR A 220 -1.17 -12.02 0.33
C THR A 220 0.19 -12.57 -0.06
N SER A 221 0.57 -13.69 0.56
CA SER A 221 1.73 -14.50 0.21
C SER A 221 1.40 -15.96 0.45
N GLU A 222 1.74 -16.83 -0.52
CA GLU A 222 1.53 -18.28 -0.47
C GLU A 222 2.84 -19.07 -0.47
N GLY A 223 3.99 -18.41 -0.72
CA GLY A 223 5.30 -19.04 -0.84
C GLY A 223 6.09 -19.07 0.47
N HIS A 224 7.12 -18.24 0.57
CA HIS A 224 8.06 -18.21 1.71
C HIS A 224 7.38 -17.85 3.05
N PHE A 225 6.32 -17.09 2.99
CA PHE A 225 5.52 -16.64 4.12
C PHE A 225 4.05 -16.85 3.75
N ASP A 226 3.50 -18.00 4.13
CA ASP A 226 2.14 -18.38 3.77
C ASP A 226 1.12 -17.75 4.71
N THR A 227 0.43 -16.71 4.22
CA THR A 227 -0.66 -16.05 4.94
C THR A 227 -2.02 -16.70 4.67
N MET A 228 -2.12 -17.56 3.67
CA MET A 228 -3.40 -18.14 3.24
C MET A 228 -3.71 -19.48 3.90
N GLN A 229 -2.68 -20.31 4.16
CA GLN A 229 -2.76 -21.60 4.81
C GLN A 229 -3.81 -22.54 4.17
N LYS A 230 -3.84 -22.58 2.84
CA LYS A 230 -4.77 -23.40 2.07
C LYS A 230 -4.61 -24.89 2.43
N GLY A 231 -5.75 -25.57 2.65
CA GLY A 231 -5.78 -26.99 3.03
C GLY A 231 -5.38 -27.27 4.48
N VAL A 232 -5.26 -26.21 5.30
CA VAL A 232 -5.14 -26.31 6.76
C VAL A 232 -6.51 -26.13 7.37
N ASP A 233 -6.89 -26.98 8.32
CA ASP A 233 -8.22 -26.94 8.94
C ASP A 233 -8.46 -25.60 9.65
N GLY A 234 -9.52 -24.91 9.25
CA GLY A 234 -9.94 -23.63 9.78
C GLY A 234 -9.27 -22.39 9.14
N PRO A 235 -9.67 -21.19 9.60
CA PRO A 235 -9.16 -19.93 9.01
C PRO A 235 -7.69 -19.67 9.38
N SER A 236 -6.94 -19.12 8.43
CA SER A 236 -5.62 -18.58 8.72
C SER A 236 -5.71 -17.47 9.79
N PRO A 237 -4.74 -17.35 10.70
CA PRO A 237 -4.71 -16.25 11.68
C PRO A 237 -4.58 -14.86 11.00
N TRP A 238 -4.15 -14.80 9.74
CA TRP A 238 -3.97 -13.56 8.97
C TRP A 238 -5.26 -13.05 8.33
N THR A 239 -6.27 -13.92 8.11
CA THR A 239 -7.44 -13.63 7.27
C THR A 239 -8.67 -13.14 8.05
N ALA A 240 -8.50 -12.66 9.29
CA ALA A 240 -9.58 -12.12 10.14
C ALA A 240 -10.76 -13.08 10.36
N GLY A 241 -10.49 -14.39 10.40
CA GLY A 241 -11.48 -15.44 10.59
C GLY A 241 -12.10 -15.97 9.31
N LEU A 242 -11.66 -15.51 8.14
CA LEU A 242 -12.06 -16.07 6.84
C LEU A 242 -11.22 -17.29 6.51
N ASP A 243 -11.88 -18.38 6.17
CA ASP A 243 -11.28 -19.65 5.80
C ASP A 243 -11.26 -19.79 4.27
N ILE A 244 -10.07 -19.89 3.67
CA ILE A 244 -9.91 -19.94 2.21
C ILE A 244 -10.59 -21.17 1.59
N ASP A 245 -10.70 -22.27 2.32
CA ASP A 245 -11.32 -23.49 1.79
C ASP A 245 -12.83 -23.32 1.57
N ARG A 246 -13.48 -22.41 2.32
CA ARG A 246 -14.86 -21.99 2.10
C ARG A 246 -15.04 -21.14 0.83
N PHE A 247 -13.96 -20.64 0.25
CA PHE A 247 -13.92 -19.93 -1.03
C PHE A 247 -13.38 -20.82 -2.16
N GLY A 248 -13.45 -22.15 -1.99
CA GLY A 248 -12.95 -23.13 -2.97
C GLY A 248 -11.43 -23.07 -3.18
N GLY A 249 -10.68 -22.60 -2.18
CA GLY A 249 -9.24 -22.41 -2.26
C GLY A 249 -8.82 -21.23 -3.16
N SER A 250 -9.74 -20.34 -3.52
CA SER A 250 -9.48 -19.17 -4.35
C SER A 250 -9.07 -17.96 -3.52
N VAL A 251 -7.81 -17.51 -3.66
CA VAL A 251 -7.31 -16.30 -2.98
C VAL A 251 -8.08 -15.06 -3.42
N THR A 252 -8.39 -14.93 -4.70
CA THR A 252 -9.11 -13.77 -5.24
C THR A 252 -10.54 -13.69 -4.72
N ALA A 253 -11.23 -14.83 -4.61
CA ALA A 253 -12.56 -14.90 -4.01
C ALA A 253 -12.51 -14.57 -2.50
N LEU A 254 -11.51 -15.06 -1.78
CA LEU A 254 -11.28 -14.73 -0.37
C LEU A 254 -11.04 -13.23 -0.16
N VAL A 255 -10.17 -12.62 -0.97
CA VAL A 255 -9.89 -11.17 -0.96
C VAL A 255 -11.16 -10.35 -1.20
N LYS A 256 -11.98 -10.78 -2.17
CA LYS A 256 -13.29 -10.15 -2.44
C LYS A 256 -14.23 -10.30 -1.24
N GLY A 257 -14.27 -11.49 -0.65
CA GLY A 257 -15.08 -11.78 0.55
C GLY A 257 -14.63 -11.01 1.78
N ALA A 258 -13.34 -10.63 1.87
CA ALA A 258 -12.80 -9.75 2.90
C ALA A 258 -13.16 -8.26 2.70
N GLY A 259 -13.87 -7.90 1.62
CA GLY A 259 -14.28 -6.53 1.32
C GLY A 259 -13.15 -5.63 0.83
N CYS A 260 -12.00 -6.18 0.41
CA CYS A 260 -10.93 -5.40 -0.21
C CYS A 260 -11.28 -4.97 -1.63
N GLN A 261 -10.83 -3.79 -2.03
CA GLN A 261 -10.94 -3.26 -3.39
C GLN A 261 -9.67 -3.56 -4.21
N VAL A 262 -8.55 -3.78 -3.51
CA VAL A 262 -7.25 -4.08 -4.11
C VAL A 262 -6.76 -5.44 -3.60
N TRP A 263 -6.29 -6.28 -4.51
CA TRP A 263 -5.49 -7.45 -4.18
C TRP A 263 -4.01 -7.14 -4.44
N SER A 264 -3.19 -7.31 -3.42
CA SER A 264 -1.75 -7.04 -3.50
C SER A 264 -0.97 -8.34 -3.17
N PRO A 265 -0.79 -9.22 -4.17
CA PRO A 265 -0.09 -10.48 -4.00
C PRO A 265 1.42 -10.33 -4.07
N SER A 266 2.16 -11.27 -3.46
CA SER A 266 3.51 -11.54 -3.91
C SER A 266 3.51 -11.78 -5.43
N PHE A 267 4.37 -11.09 -6.18
CA PHE A 267 4.40 -11.24 -7.65
C PHE A 267 4.75 -12.65 -8.11
N ARG A 268 5.36 -13.47 -7.22
CA ARG A 268 5.68 -14.87 -7.49
C ARG A 268 4.46 -15.78 -7.44
N ASP A 269 3.42 -15.35 -6.71
CA ASP A 269 2.18 -16.10 -6.54
C ASP A 269 1.14 -15.71 -7.61
N LEU A 270 1.43 -14.64 -8.42
CA LEU A 270 0.53 -14.16 -9.45
C LEU A 270 0.72 -14.93 -10.76
N THR A 271 -0.39 -15.40 -11.33
CA THR A 271 -0.50 -15.97 -12.69
C THR A 271 -1.51 -15.17 -13.50
N GLU A 272 -1.46 -15.31 -14.85
CA GLU A 272 -2.45 -14.66 -15.73
C GLU A 272 -3.89 -15.09 -15.42
N GLU A 273 -4.09 -16.38 -15.09
CA GLU A 273 -5.40 -16.91 -14.70
C GLU A 273 -5.93 -16.24 -13.42
N ARG A 274 -5.07 -16.12 -12.39
CA ARG A 274 -5.44 -15.47 -11.14
C ARG A 274 -5.71 -13.98 -11.33
N LEU A 275 -4.94 -13.32 -12.20
CA LEU A 275 -5.16 -11.91 -12.55
C LEU A 275 -6.52 -11.73 -13.24
N SER A 276 -6.84 -12.59 -14.22
CA SER A 276 -8.16 -12.58 -14.90
C SER A 276 -9.29 -12.75 -13.89
N GLY A 277 -9.20 -13.77 -13.03
CA GLY A 277 -10.21 -14.02 -11.99
C GLY A 277 -10.36 -12.86 -10.99
N ALA A 278 -9.26 -12.18 -10.64
CA ALA A 278 -9.33 -10.98 -9.79
C ALA A 278 -10.08 -9.83 -10.50
N LYS A 279 -9.78 -9.61 -11.78
CA LYS A 279 -10.43 -8.57 -12.58
C LYS A 279 -11.93 -8.85 -12.81
N GLU A 280 -12.31 -10.11 -13.03
CA GLU A 280 -13.72 -10.51 -13.12
C GLU A 280 -14.49 -10.22 -11.82
N LEU A 281 -13.82 -10.31 -10.68
CA LEU A 281 -14.37 -9.92 -9.38
C LEU A 281 -14.33 -8.39 -9.11
N GLY A 282 -13.80 -7.60 -10.05
CA GLY A 282 -13.66 -6.14 -9.92
C GLY A 282 -12.58 -5.70 -8.94
N LEU A 283 -11.55 -6.53 -8.73
CA LEU A 283 -10.40 -6.18 -7.91
C LEU A 283 -9.34 -5.48 -8.78
N ALA A 284 -8.75 -4.39 -8.26
CA ALA A 284 -7.48 -3.90 -8.77
C ALA A 284 -6.35 -4.82 -8.27
N VAL A 285 -5.31 -5.04 -9.10
CA VAL A 285 -4.20 -5.95 -8.76
C VAL A 285 -2.89 -5.20 -8.79
N ILE A 286 -2.21 -5.12 -7.63
CA ILE A 286 -0.97 -4.38 -7.43
C ILE A 286 0.06 -5.29 -6.72
N PRO A 287 0.85 -6.08 -7.48
CA PRO A 287 1.81 -7.03 -6.91
C PRO A 287 3.04 -6.36 -6.31
N TRP A 288 3.66 -7.03 -5.34
CA TRP A 288 4.88 -6.64 -4.64
C TRP A 288 5.90 -7.79 -4.60
N THR A 289 7.18 -7.62 -4.37
CA THR A 289 8.01 -6.43 -4.67
C THR A 289 8.72 -6.73 -5.98
N VAL A 290 8.46 -5.95 -7.00
CA VAL A 290 8.86 -6.25 -8.39
C VAL A 290 10.05 -5.37 -8.76
N ASN A 291 11.26 -5.94 -8.83
CA ASN A 291 12.50 -5.19 -9.00
C ASN A 291 13.23 -5.42 -10.31
N ALA A 292 13.06 -6.60 -10.91
CA ALA A 292 13.74 -6.97 -12.15
C ALA A 292 12.96 -6.42 -13.35
N PRO A 293 13.62 -5.74 -14.30
CA PRO A 293 12.95 -5.13 -15.45
C PRO A 293 12.11 -6.11 -16.28
N GLU A 294 12.57 -7.36 -16.42
CA GLU A 294 11.83 -8.41 -17.12
C GLU A 294 10.52 -8.81 -16.41
N ASN A 295 10.50 -8.84 -15.08
CA ASN A 295 9.29 -9.09 -14.31
C ASN A 295 8.33 -7.89 -14.37
N ILE A 296 8.86 -6.67 -14.30
CA ILE A 296 8.06 -5.45 -14.47
C ILE A 296 7.39 -5.47 -15.85
N ALA A 297 8.16 -5.73 -16.90
CA ALA A 297 7.66 -5.77 -18.27
C ALA A 297 6.57 -6.83 -18.45
N ARG A 298 6.80 -8.04 -17.94
CA ARG A 298 5.84 -9.14 -17.97
C ARG A 298 4.53 -8.80 -17.28
N LEU A 299 4.58 -8.24 -16.08
CA LEU A 299 3.37 -7.90 -15.31
C LEU A 299 2.58 -6.75 -15.94
N ILE A 300 3.26 -5.78 -16.56
CA ILE A 300 2.61 -4.75 -17.38
C ILE A 300 1.89 -5.39 -18.57
N ASP A 301 2.53 -6.34 -19.27
CA ASP A 301 1.93 -7.05 -20.42
C ASP A 301 0.72 -7.88 -20.01
N TRP A 302 0.74 -8.48 -18.84
CA TRP A 302 -0.43 -9.16 -18.26
C TRP A 302 -1.56 -8.20 -17.92
N GLY A 303 -1.29 -6.91 -17.75
CA GLY A 303 -2.26 -5.87 -17.48
C GLY A 303 -2.62 -5.71 -16.01
N VAL A 304 -1.64 -5.82 -15.09
CA VAL A 304 -1.83 -5.41 -13.69
C VAL A 304 -2.11 -3.91 -13.60
N ASP A 305 -2.80 -3.47 -12.55
CA ASP A 305 -3.20 -2.06 -12.38
C ASP A 305 -2.06 -1.17 -11.86
N GLY A 306 -1.02 -1.77 -11.34
CA GLY A 306 0.18 -1.11 -10.81
C GLY A 306 1.15 -2.13 -10.27
N LEU A 307 2.23 -1.68 -9.63
CA LEU A 307 3.18 -2.53 -8.91
C LEU A 307 3.93 -1.75 -7.83
N ILE A 308 4.41 -2.49 -6.82
CA ILE A 308 5.26 -1.98 -5.74
C ILE A 308 6.69 -2.40 -6.02
N THR A 309 7.64 -1.44 -6.06
CA THR A 309 9.04 -1.67 -6.39
C THR A 309 10.03 -0.91 -5.51
N ASP A 310 11.18 -1.53 -5.22
CA ASP A 310 12.31 -0.88 -4.55
C ASP A 310 13.03 0.11 -5.49
N TYR A 311 12.86 -0.06 -6.81
CA TYR A 311 13.59 0.67 -7.85
C TYR A 311 12.62 1.36 -8.82
N PRO A 312 11.94 2.44 -8.40
CA PRO A 312 10.96 3.13 -9.25
C PRO A 312 11.58 3.71 -10.53
N ASP A 313 12.89 4.01 -10.55
CA ASP A 313 13.65 4.41 -11.72
C ASP A 313 13.65 3.32 -12.81
N ARG A 314 13.87 2.05 -12.43
CA ARG A 314 13.83 0.91 -13.36
C ARG A 314 12.42 0.71 -13.91
N ALA A 315 11.41 0.79 -13.04
CA ALA A 315 10.02 0.63 -13.45
C ALA A 315 9.60 1.73 -14.44
N ARG A 316 10.00 2.99 -14.20
CA ARG A 316 9.76 4.09 -15.14
C ARG A 316 10.43 3.85 -16.51
N ALA A 317 11.66 3.34 -16.53
CA ALA A 317 12.34 3.02 -17.77
C ALA A 317 11.57 1.97 -18.57
N VAL A 318 11.06 0.93 -17.93
CA VAL A 318 10.22 -0.10 -18.57
C VAL A 318 8.88 0.49 -19.04
N MET A 319 8.22 1.30 -18.22
CA MET A 319 6.97 1.99 -18.58
C MET A 319 7.17 2.86 -19.82
N ALA A 320 8.25 3.65 -19.86
CA ALA A 320 8.60 4.50 -21.03
C ALA A 320 8.81 3.67 -22.30
N ALA A 321 9.54 2.55 -22.19
CA ALA A 321 9.78 1.64 -23.32
C ALA A 321 8.48 1.00 -23.84
N LYS A 322 7.47 0.86 -22.99
CA LYS A 322 6.14 0.35 -23.36
C LYS A 322 5.13 1.45 -23.73
N GLY A 323 5.55 2.71 -23.76
CA GLY A 323 4.68 3.84 -24.12
C GLY A 323 3.61 4.17 -23.08
N LEU A 324 3.77 3.74 -21.84
CA LEU A 324 2.85 4.09 -20.76
C LEU A 324 3.06 5.53 -20.29
N PRO A 325 2.00 6.26 -19.90
CA PRO A 325 2.12 7.56 -19.26
C PRO A 325 2.99 7.49 -18.00
N LEU A 326 3.91 8.42 -17.86
CA LEU A 326 4.81 8.47 -16.70
C LEU A 326 4.28 9.48 -15.66
N PRO A 327 4.24 9.11 -14.37
CA PRO A 327 3.95 10.07 -13.30
C PRO A 327 4.95 11.24 -13.32
N PRO A 328 4.50 12.50 -13.13
CA PRO A 328 5.42 13.64 -13.14
C PRO A 328 6.40 13.59 -11.96
N PRO A 329 7.69 13.90 -12.15
CA PRO A 329 8.62 14.10 -11.05
C PRO A 329 8.27 15.33 -10.22
N VAL A 330 8.56 15.29 -8.93
CA VAL A 330 8.35 16.40 -8.00
C VAL A 330 9.63 16.65 -7.20
N ASP A 331 10.08 17.89 -7.14
CA ASP A 331 11.21 18.28 -6.26
C ASP A 331 10.68 18.51 -4.83
N ALA A 332 11.10 17.67 -3.93
CA ALA A 332 10.72 17.70 -2.51
C ALA A 332 11.92 18.02 -1.59
N ARG A 333 12.84 18.86 -2.09
CA ARG A 333 14.00 19.33 -1.31
C ARG A 333 13.65 20.49 -0.39
#